data_54aa5347257d90cb3ec9f1eba396c4f5
#
_entry.id   54aa5347257d90cb3ec9f1eba396c4f5
#
_cell.length_a   1.000
_cell.length_b   1.000
_cell.length_c   1.000
_cell.angle_alpha   90.00
_cell.angle_beta   90.00
_cell.angle_gamma   90.00
#
_symmetry.space_group_name_H-M   'P 1'
#
loop_
_entity.id
_entity.type
_entity.pdbx_description
1 polymer ?
#
loop_
_entity_poly.entity_id
_entity_poly.type
_entity_poly.pdbx_seq_one_letter_code
_entity_poly.pdbx_strand_id
1 'polypeptide(L)'
;MSRFLSERRKNLVPYTPGEQPKDMKYVKLNTNESPFPPSQKAVDGALSAAKRLNLYPDPECKALTEEIAKMCGVECDEVLVTNGSDEILNFAFIAFCDDKTKAVFPDITYGFYPVFADINNVPYEEIPLNADFSVNVEAFCGIN
;
A
#
# COMPACT_ATOMS: atom_id res chain seq x y z
N MET A 1 13.55 7.24 -21.98
CA MET A 1 12.22 7.65 -21.46
C MET A 1 11.24 7.80 -22.62
N SER A 2 9.97 7.53 -22.39
CA SER A 2 8.93 7.70 -23.42
C SER A 2 8.70 9.18 -23.73
N ARG A 3 8.60 9.54 -25.03
CA ARG A 3 8.25 10.91 -25.49
C ARG A 3 6.81 11.32 -25.12
N PHE A 4 6.01 10.39 -24.62
CA PHE A 4 4.61 10.61 -24.25
C PHE A 4 4.41 10.85 -22.75
N LEU A 5 5.48 10.76 -21.93
CA LEU A 5 5.39 11.09 -20.52
C LEU A 5 5.18 12.60 -20.34
N SER A 6 4.27 12.97 -19.45
CA SER A 6 4.12 14.36 -19.02
C SER A 6 5.39 14.87 -18.33
N GLU A 7 5.64 16.17 -18.35
CA GLU A 7 6.79 16.79 -17.69
C GLU A 7 6.87 16.39 -16.21
N ARG A 8 5.73 16.33 -15.52
CA ARG A 8 5.63 15.91 -14.11
C ARG A 8 6.15 14.50 -13.83
N ARG A 9 6.12 13.62 -14.83
CA ARG A 9 6.45 12.20 -14.67
C ARG A 9 7.82 11.83 -15.24
N LYS A 10 8.54 12.77 -15.83
CA LYS A 10 9.85 12.50 -16.46
C LYS A 10 10.91 12.03 -15.47
N ASN A 11 10.83 12.46 -14.23
CA ASN A 11 11.81 12.15 -13.18
C ASN A 11 11.38 11.02 -12.23
N LEU A 12 10.21 10.41 -12.46
CA LEU A 12 9.79 9.28 -11.64
C LEU A 12 10.77 8.12 -11.74
N VAL A 13 11.25 7.68 -10.60
CA VAL A 13 12.07 6.47 -10.48
C VAL A 13 11.12 5.30 -10.23
N PRO A 14 11.10 4.28 -11.12
CA PRO A 14 10.28 3.09 -10.90
C PRO A 14 10.68 2.37 -9.61
N TYR A 15 9.71 1.86 -8.88
CA TYR A 15 9.95 0.97 -7.76
C TYR A 15 10.72 -0.28 -8.23
N THR A 16 11.74 -0.67 -7.49
CA THR A 16 12.49 -1.90 -7.75
C THR A 16 11.95 -3.00 -6.83
N PRO A 17 11.27 -4.02 -7.38
CA PRO A 17 10.79 -5.15 -6.58
C PRO A 17 11.93 -5.92 -5.95
N GLY A 18 11.65 -6.61 -4.84
CA GLY A 18 12.60 -7.55 -4.24
C GLY A 18 13.02 -8.65 -5.23
N GLU A 19 14.23 -9.15 -5.09
CA GLU A 19 14.78 -10.20 -5.95
C GLU A 19 13.91 -11.47 -5.93
N GLN A 20 13.73 -12.07 -7.10
CA GLN A 20 13.02 -13.34 -7.28
C GLN A 20 13.84 -14.28 -8.18
N PRO A 21 15.00 -14.77 -7.71
CA PRO A 21 15.84 -15.67 -8.49
C PRO A 21 15.12 -16.99 -8.77
N LYS A 22 15.38 -17.58 -9.96
CA LYS A 22 14.71 -18.80 -10.44
C LYS A 22 15.68 -19.92 -10.81
N ASP A 23 16.96 -19.72 -10.55
CA ASP A 23 18.06 -20.63 -10.91
C ASP A 23 18.14 -21.86 -10.00
N MET A 24 17.62 -21.76 -8.77
CA MET A 24 17.52 -22.88 -7.83
C MET A 24 16.36 -22.68 -6.85
N LYS A 25 16.09 -23.65 -5.99
CA LYS A 25 15.11 -23.52 -4.92
C LYS A 25 15.71 -22.78 -3.74
N TYR A 26 15.19 -21.59 -3.47
CA TYR A 26 15.58 -20.76 -2.34
C TYR A 26 14.59 -20.88 -1.17
N VAL A 27 15.08 -20.60 0.03
CA VAL A 27 14.22 -20.25 1.17
C VAL A 27 13.90 -18.77 1.07
N LYS A 28 12.67 -18.43 0.66
CA LYS A 28 12.24 -17.05 0.45
C LYS A 28 11.91 -16.39 1.78
N LEU A 29 12.66 -15.33 2.13
CA LEU A 29 12.48 -14.55 3.36
C LEU A 29 12.22 -13.06 3.10
N ASN A 30 12.06 -12.66 1.83
CA ASN A 30 11.75 -11.29 1.42
C ASN A 30 10.26 -11.12 1.10
N THR A 31 9.81 -9.86 0.96
CA THR A 31 8.45 -9.45 0.55
C THR A 31 7.32 -9.85 1.51
N ASN A 32 7.63 -10.33 2.71
CA ASN A 32 6.67 -10.68 3.77
C ASN A 32 5.55 -11.64 3.33
N GLU A 33 5.83 -12.53 2.37
CA GLU A 33 4.86 -13.53 1.94
C GLU A 33 4.62 -14.58 3.03
N SER A 34 3.36 -14.99 3.19
CA SER A 34 3.02 -16.10 4.07
C SER A 34 3.60 -17.42 3.52
N PRO A 35 4.30 -18.23 4.33
CA PRO A 35 4.75 -19.55 3.93
C PRO A 35 3.62 -20.58 3.87
N PHE A 36 2.44 -20.23 4.37
CA PHE A 36 1.27 -21.11 4.42
C PHE A 36 0.31 -20.81 3.26
N PRO A 37 -0.25 -21.82 2.62
CA PRO A 37 -1.28 -21.63 1.62
C PRO A 37 -2.57 -21.09 2.27
N PRO A 38 -3.49 -20.52 1.48
CA PRO A 38 -4.80 -20.12 1.99
C PRO A 38 -5.59 -21.35 2.50
N SER A 39 -6.54 -21.10 3.39
CA SER A 39 -7.42 -22.17 3.88
C SER A 39 -8.23 -22.80 2.74
N GLN A 40 -8.62 -24.08 2.86
CA GLN A 40 -9.44 -24.74 1.85
C GLN A 40 -10.76 -23.97 1.62
N LYS A 41 -11.39 -23.42 2.66
CA LYS A 41 -12.60 -22.60 2.53
C LYS A 41 -12.38 -21.36 1.65
N ALA A 42 -11.22 -20.71 1.78
CA ALA A 42 -10.89 -19.56 0.93
C ALA A 42 -10.69 -19.98 -0.54
N VAL A 43 -10.02 -21.11 -0.78
CA VAL A 43 -9.84 -21.68 -2.14
C VAL A 43 -11.19 -21.99 -2.76
N ASP A 44 -12.08 -22.69 -2.05
CA ASP A 44 -13.41 -23.07 -2.54
C ASP A 44 -14.28 -21.84 -2.85
N GLY A 45 -14.19 -20.80 -2.00
CA GLY A 45 -14.83 -19.51 -2.25
C GLY A 45 -14.34 -18.84 -3.53
N ALA A 46 -13.02 -18.79 -3.73
CA ALA A 46 -12.43 -18.23 -4.95
C ALA A 46 -12.83 -19.00 -6.22
N LEU A 47 -12.84 -20.34 -6.18
CA LEU A 47 -13.28 -21.18 -7.29
C LEU A 47 -14.77 -20.99 -7.61
N SER A 48 -15.60 -20.80 -6.60
CA SER A 48 -17.02 -20.49 -6.78
C SER A 48 -17.22 -19.11 -7.43
N ALA A 49 -16.49 -18.09 -6.96
CA ALA A 49 -16.56 -16.73 -7.49
C ALA A 49 -16.04 -16.64 -8.94
N ALA A 50 -15.04 -17.44 -9.30
CA ALA A 50 -14.45 -17.47 -10.65
C ALA A 50 -15.48 -17.74 -11.76
N LYS A 51 -16.56 -18.45 -11.46
CA LYS A 51 -17.66 -18.73 -12.41
C LYS A 51 -18.47 -17.50 -12.81
N ARG A 52 -18.29 -16.38 -12.14
CA ARG A 52 -19.03 -15.13 -12.32
C ARG A 52 -18.14 -13.92 -12.66
N LEU A 53 -16.87 -14.15 -13.05
CA LEU A 53 -15.94 -13.09 -13.42
C LEU A 53 -16.34 -12.28 -14.67
N ASN A 54 -17.35 -12.74 -15.41
CA ASN A 54 -17.97 -11.99 -16.52
C ASN A 54 -18.95 -10.92 -16.05
N LEU A 55 -19.26 -10.84 -14.77
CA LEU A 55 -20.16 -9.85 -14.17
C LEU A 55 -19.37 -8.77 -13.45
N TYR A 56 -19.94 -7.56 -13.36
CA TYR A 56 -19.37 -6.53 -12.51
C TYR A 56 -19.44 -6.94 -11.03
N PRO A 57 -18.38 -6.65 -10.25
CA PRO A 57 -18.43 -6.83 -8.81
C PRO A 57 -19.36 -5.80 -8.15
N ASP A 58 -19.69 -6.04 -6.88
CA ASP A 58 -20.29 -5.01 -6.03
C ASP A 58 -19.30 -3.85 -5.86
N PRO A 59 -19.64 -2.61 -6.31
CA PRO A 59 -18.70 -1.48 -6.24
C PRO A 59 -18.39 -1.02 -4.82
N GLU A 60 -19.23 -1.36 -3.85
CA GLU A 60 -19.06 -1.02 -2.44
C GLU A 60 -18.46 -2.17 -1.62
N CYS A 61 -18.25 -3.34 -2.21
CA CYS A 61 -17.74 -4.54 -1.54
C CYS A 61 -18.44 -4.85 -0.20
N LYS A 62 -19.77 -4.62 -0.11
CA LYS A 62 -20.55 -4.67 1.14
C LYS A 62 -20.30 -5.88 1.99
N ALA A 63 -20.38 -7.08 1.42
CA ALA A 63 -20.21 -8.32 2.18
C ALA A 63 -18.80 -8.43 2.81
N LEU A 64 -17.77 -7.94 2.13
CA LEU A 64 -16.40 -7.94 2.66
C LEU A 64 -16.22 -6.84 3.71
N THR A 65 -16.77 -5.65 3.46
CA THR A 65 -16.77 -4.52 4.40
C THR A 65 -17.42 -4.90 5.73
N GLU A 66 -18.60 -5.54 5.70
CA GLU A 66 -19.30 -6.02 6.90
C GLU A 66 -18.48 -7.02 7.71
N GLU A 67 -17.84 -7.99 7.07
CA GLU A 67 -16.99 -8.97 7.76
C GLU A 67 -15.71 -8.33 8.34
N ILE A 68 -15.10 -7.39 7.65
CA ILE A 68 -13.92 -6.66 8.16
C ILE A 68 -14.32 -5.78 9.35
N ALA A 69 -15.40 -5.00 9.24
CA ALA A 69 -15.91 -4.15 10.31
C ALA A 69 -16.18 -4.97 11.58
N LYS A 70 -16.88 -6.10 11.44
CA LYS A 70 -17.15 -7.05 12.53
C LYS A 70 -15.87 -7.62 13.14
N MET A 71 -14.89 -7.98 12.32
CA MET A 71 -13.60 -8.51 12.79
C MET A 71 -12.79 -7.46 13.56
N CYS A 72 -12.83 -6.19 13.12
CA CYS A 72 -12.11 -5.09 13.74
C CYS A 72 -12.88 -4.43 14.90
N GLY A 73 -14.18 -4.69 15.05
CA GLY A 73 -15.03 -4.05 16.06
C GLY A 73 -15.31 -2.58 15.76
N VAL A 74 -15.47 -2.23 14.48
CA VAL A 74 -15.76 -0.87 14.00
C VAL A 74 -17.05 -0.87 13.17
N GLU A 75 -17.55 0.31 12.83
CA GLU A 75 -18.72 0.47 11.94
C GLU A 75 -18.32 0.32 10.45
N CYS A 76 -19.28 -0.01 9.58
CA CYS A 76 -19.00 -0.25 8.16
C CYS A 76 -18.51 1.00 7.42
N ASP A 77 -18.89 2.19 7.86
CA ASP A 77 -18.45 3.47 7.29
C ASP A 77 -17.03 3.88 7.73
N GLU A 78 -16.44 3.14 8.66
CA GLU A 78 -15.04 3.27 9.07
C GLU A 78 -14.11 2.31 8.31
N VAL A 79 -14.62 1.55 7.33
CA VAL A 79 -13.87 0.57 6.55
C VAL A 79 -13.87 0.92 5.06
N LEU A 80 -12.70 1.03 4.49
CA LEU A 80 -12.51 1.16 3.03
C LEU A 80 -11.76 -0.07 2.51
N VAL A 81 -12.42 -0.82 1.62
CA VAL A 81 -11.82 -1.98 0.94
C VAL A 81 -11.12 -1.54 -0.33
N THR A 82 -9.87 -1.93 -0.51
CA THR A 82 -9.04 -1.59 -1.66
C THR A 82 -8.28 -2.80 -2.20
N ASN A 83 -7.67 -2.66 -3.36
CA ASN A 83 -6.84 -3.70 -3.95
C ASN A 83 -5.43 -3.70 -3.36
N GLY A 84 -5.34 -4.10 -2.10
CA GLY A 84 -4.12 -4.11 -1.30
C GLY A 84 -3.77 -2.75 -0.68
N SER A 85 -2.70 -2.73 0.14
CA SER A 85 -2.29 -1.55 0.89
C SER A 85 -1.76 -0.40 0.03
N ASP A 86 -1.19 -0.69 -1.14
CA ASP A 86 -0.65 0.36 -2.01
C ASP A 86 -1.74 1.29 -2.53
N GLU A 87 -2.92 0.75 -2.84
CA GLU A 87 -4.05 1.56 -3.31
C GLU A 87 -4.58 2.47 -2.21
N ILE A 88 -4.78 1.96 -0.98
CA ILE A 88 -5.25 2.79 0.13
C ILE A 88 -4.23 3.84 0.55
N LEU A 89 -2.94 3.52 0.51
CA LEU A 89 -1.89 4.49 0.79
C LEU A 89 -1.90 5.61 -0.26
N ASN A 90 -2.02 5.29 -1.53
CA ASN A 90 -2.14 6.30 -2.58
C ASN A 90 -3.41 7.16 -2.40
N PHE A 91 -4.54 6.56 -2.02
CA PHE A 91 -5.76 7.31 -1.72
C PHE A 91 -5.59 8.25 -0.52
N ALA A 92 -4.83 7.84 0.50
CA ALA A 92 -4.50 8.70 1.63
C ALA A 92 -3.69 9.93 1.20
N PHE A 93 -2.67 9.76 0.34
CA PHE A 93 -1.94 10.89 -0.24
C PHE A 93 -2.84 11.81 -1.05
N ILE A 94 -3.75 11.27 -1.87
CA ILE A 94 -4.70 12.07 -2.66
C ILE A 94 -5.69 12.83 -1.76
N ALA A 95 -6.16 12.22 -0.68
CA ALA A 95 -7.21 12.77 0.16
C ALA A 95 -6.70 13.78 1.19
N PHE A 96 -5.50 13.59 1.72
CA PHE A 96 -5.00 14.33 2.87
C PHE A 96 -3.76 15.19 2.57
N CYS A 97 -3.15 15.07 1.39
CA CYS A 97 -1.96 15.80 1.03
C CYS A 97 -2.16 16.56 -0.29
N ASP A 98 -1.44 17.66 -0.43
CA ASP A 98 -1.38 18.47 -1.65
C ASP A 98 0.01 19.09 -1.82
N ASP A 99 0.19 20.03 -2.75
CA ASP A 99 1.44 20.72 -3.00
C ASP A 99 1.86 21.69 -1.87
N LYS A 100 1.01 21.89 -0.85
CA LYS A 100 1.25 22.75 0.32
C LYS A 100 1.34 21.99 1.62
N THR A 101 0.76 20.81 1.67
CA THR A 101 0.71 19.96 2.86
C THR A 101 1.77 18.85 2.74
N LYS A 102 2.89 19.06 3.42
CA LYS A 102 4.04 18.15 3.40
C LYS A 102 3.69 16.80 4.05
N ALA A 103 4.05 15.70 3.39
CA ALA A 103 4.06 14.37 4.00
C ALA A 103 5.35 14.14 4.79
N VAL A 104 5.28 13.37 5.87
CA VAL A 104 6.44 13.05 6.71
C VAL A 104 6.44 11.57 7.03
N PHE A 105 7.59 10.93 6.88
CA PHE A 105 7.75 9.52 7.20
C PHE A 105 9.20 9.21 7.61
N PRO A 106 9.47 8.05 8.26
CA PRO A 106 10.83 7.68 8.64
C PRO A 106 11.73 7.45 7.41
N ASP A 107 13.03 7.71 7.56
CA ASP A 107 14.05 7.45 6.54
C ASP A 107 14.21 5.95 6.21
N ILE A 108 13.94 5.08 7.18
CA ILE A 108 13.87 3.62 6.97
C ILE A 108 12.41 3.21 7.11
N THR A 109 11.72 3.06 5.98
CA THR A 109 10.29 2.81 5.92
C THR A 109 9.90 2.05 4.65
N TYR A 110 8.61 1.94 4.39
CA TYR A 110 8.10 1.32 3.18
C TYR A 110 8.45 2.17 1.94
N GLY A 111 9.16 1.57 0.99
CA GLY A 111 9.74 2.28 -0.16
C GLY A 111 8.74 2.92 -1.13
N PHE A 112 7.43 2.73 -0.94
CA PHE A 112 6.41 3.37 -1.75
C PHE A 112 5.97 4.76 -1.25
N TYR A 113 6.28 5.15 -0.01
CA TYR A 113 5.91 6.50 0.46
C TYR A 113 6.49 7.62 -0.40
N PRO A 114 7.81 7.64 -0.71
CA PRO A 114 8.36 8.61 -1.65
C PRO A 114 7.71 8.55 -3.03
N VAL A 115 7.43 7.33 -3.52
CA VAL A 115 6.79 7.13 -4.83
C VAL A 115 5.38 7.75 -4.86
N PHE A 116 4.57 7.56 -3.83
CA PHE A 116 3.25 8.17 -3.74
C PHE A 116 3.33 9.69 -3.60
N ALA A 117 4.29 10.22 -2.83
CA ALA A 117 4.52 11.65 -2.74
C ALA A 117 4.87 12.24 -4.12
N ASP A 118 5.80 11.65 -4.85
CA ASP A 118 6.19 12.07 -6.18
C ASP A 118 5.04 11.97 -7.20
N ILE A 119 4.27 10.87 -7.18
CA ILE A 119 3.12 10.68 -8.04
C ILE A 119 2.06 11.76 -7.82
N ASN A 120 1.81 12.13 -6.59
CA ASN A 120 0.79 13.11 -6.24
C ASN A 120 1.32 14.55 -6.14
N ASN A 121 2.61 14.77 -6.41
CA ASN A 121 3.28 16.07 -6.30
C ASN A 121 3.17 16.66 -4.89
N VAL A 122 3.31 15.82 -3.88
CA VAL A 122 3.31 16.16 -2.47
C VAL A 122 4.76 16.35 -2.02
N PRO A 123 5.12 17.49 -1.44
CA PRO A 123 6.43 17.65 -0.81
C PRO A 123 6.55 16.70 0.39
N TYR A 124 7.72 16.13 0.62
CA TYR A 124 7.92 15.24 1.75
C TYR A 124 9.24 15.49 2.47
N GLU A 125 9.31 15.02 3.69
CA GLU A 125 10.52 15.03 4.51
C GLU A 125 10.70 13.67 5.18
N GLU A 126 11.93 13.16 5.11
CA GLU A 126 12.33 11.94 5.79
C GLU A 126 12.93 12.29 7.16
N ILE A 127 12.38 11.70 8.22
CA ILE A 127 12.89 11.89 9.59
C ILE A 127 13.70 10.66 9.99
N PRO A 128 14.97 10.83 10.37
CA PRO A 128 15.79 9.72 10.82
C PRO A 128 15.18 8.99 12.01
N LEU A 129 15.23 7.65 11.97
CA LEU A 129 14.95 6.82 13.13
C LEU A 129 16.03 7.04 14.21
N ASN A 130 15.68 6.72 15.45
CA ASN A 130 16.67 6.65 16.55
C ASN A 130 17.70 5.54 16.29
N ALA A 131 18.82 5.56 17.00
CA ALA A 131 19.88 4.57 16.85
C ALA A 131 19.45 3.11 17.13
N ASP A 132 18.36 2.93 17.86
CA ASP A 132 17.74 1.64 18.16
C ASP A 132 16.61 1.27 17.19
N PHE A 133 16.45 2.02 16.09
CA PHE A 133 15.38 1.91 15.08
C PHE A 133 13.98 2.25 15.59
N SER A 134 13.82 2.82 16.77
CA SER A 134 12.54 3.36 17.21
C SER A 134 12.21 4.67 16.49
N VAL A 135 10.90 4.99 16.37
CA VAL A 135 10.45 6.25 15.78
C VAL A 135 10.74 7.41 16.72
N ASN A 136 11.32 8.49 16.20
CA ASN A 136 11.53 9.74 16.93
C ASN A 136 10.22 10.55 17.00
N VAL A 137 9.36 10.20 17.94
CA VAL A 137 8.01 10.79 18.08
C VAL A 137 8.08 12.32 18.28
N GLU A 138 9.07 12.83 19.02
CA GLU A 138 9.21 14.27 19.25
C GLU A 138 9.50 15.03 17.96
N ALA A 139 10.34 14.48 17.09
CA ALA A 139 10.62 15.08 15.79
C ALA A 139 9.37 15.10 14.90
N PHE A 140 8.55 14.04 14.91
CA PHE A 140 7.28 14.01 14.15
C PHE A 140 6.26 14.98 14.70
N CYS A 141 6.11 15.11 16.03
CA CYS A 141 5.18 16.04 16.66
C CYS A 141 5.61 17.53 16.53
N GLY A 142 6.88 17.79 16.27
CA GLY A 142 7.42 19.14 16.11
C GLY A 142 7.28 19.74 14.70
N ILE A 143 6.70 19.02 13.76
CA ILE A 143 6.52 19.47 12.39
C ILE A 143 5.24 20.31 12.29
N ASN A 144 5.39 21.55 11.80
CA ASN A 144 4.29 22.47 11.50
C ASN A 144 3.98 22.47 10.01
#